data_bed9ab24c466b64ace7a7b1176e8c0ce
#
_entry.id   bed9ab24c466b64ace7a7b1176e8c0ce
#
_cell.length_a   1.000
_cell.length_b   1.000
_cell.length_c   1.000
_cell.angle_alpha   90.00
_cell.angle_beta   90.00
_cell.angle_gamma   90.00
#
_symmetry.space_group_name_H-M   'P 1'
#
loop_
_entity.id
_entity.type
_entity.pdbx_description
1 polymer ?
#
loop_
_entity_poly.entity_id
_entity_poly.type
_entity_poly.pdbx_seq_one_letter_code
_entity_poly.pdbx_strand_id
1 'polypeptide(L)'
;YGKTYCRKAVRRSVPSLRLGKGGDIFTLAGELAQSGDFMEQVKFIADAANMTVDRLKMPTYQPEPTEPVFERLEAVPLLRSPLTDYLAERGIPYAVASRHCCRLNYGVRGKRYFAVGFPNVSGGYETRSRRFKGCVPPKDVSLIKAEDTAADVCSVFEGFMDFLSAATLGL
;
A
#
# COMPACT_ATOMS: atom_id res chain seq x y z
N TYR A 1 -3.12 21.92 17.87
CA TYR A 1 -2.13 20.83 18.09
C TYR A 1 -2.85 19.57 18.50
N GLY A 2 -3.36 18.78 17.56
CA GLY A 2 -3.96 17.47 17.79
C GLY A 2 -3.00 16.38 17.37
N LYS A 3 -2.36 15.69 18.33
CA LYS A 3 -1.62 14.46 18.07
C LYS A 3 -2.64 13.35 17.86
N THR A 4 -2.91 13.00 16.62
CA THR A 4 -3.62 11.77 16.29
C THR A 4 -2.67 10.60 16.54
N TYR A 5 -2.82 9.96 17.69
CA TYR A 5 -2.19 8.68 17.97
C TYR A 5 -2.91 7.63 17.15
N CYS A 6 -2.34 7.27 16.01
CA CYS A 6 -2.67 6.02 15.36
C CYS A 6 -2.14 4.88 16.24
N ARG A 7 -2.95 4.37 17.17
CA ARG A 7 -2.65 3.13 17.88
C ARG A 7 -2.63 2.03 16.82
N LYS A 8 -1.44 1.59 16.43
CA LYS A 8 -1.28 0.26 15.83
C LYS A 8 -1.91 -0.70 16.81
N ALA A 9 -3.06 -1.27 16.46
CA ALA A 9 -3.60 -2.39 17.17
C ALA A 9 -2.56 -3.51 17.07
N VAL A 10 -1.82 -3.73 18.14
CA VAL A 10 -0.96 -4.90 18.27
C VAL A 10 -1.92 -6.09 18.31
N ARG A 11 -2.07 -6.78 17.20
CA ARG A 11 -2.78 -8.06 17.16
C ARG A 11 -2.02 -9.01 18.08
N ARG A 12 -2.49 -9.16 19.29
CA ARG A 12 -2.01 -10.23 20.18
C ARG A 12 -2.63 -11.51 19.66
N SER A 13 -1.85 -12.32 18.98
CA SER A 13 -2.25 -13.69 18.68
C SER A 13 -2.31 -14.48 19.97
N VAL A 14 -3.43 -15.13 20.22
CA VAL A 14 -3.59 -16.06 21.34
C VAL A 14 -3.34 -17.48 20.83
N PRO A 15 -2.27 -18.16 21.28
CA PRO A 15 -2.08 -19.55 20.88
C PRO A 15 -3.18 -20.42 21.52
N SER A 16 -3.89 -21.17 20.70
CA SER A 16 -4.83 -22.17 21.18
C SER A 16 -4.03 -23.36 21.74
N LEU A 17 -3.95 -23.50 23.04
CA LEU A 17 -3.21 -24.53 23.73
C LEU A 17 -3.73 -25.97 23.47
N ARG A 18 -4.93 -26.14 22.89
CA ARG A 18 -5.54 -27.48 22.65
C ARG A 18 -5.57 -27.90 21.19
N LEU A 19 -5.44 -27.02 20.22
CA LEU A 19 -5.63 -27.34 18.80
C LEU A 19 -4.45 -27.00 17.91
N GLY A 20 -3.37 -26.43 18.43
CA GLY A 20 -2.19 -26.01 17.64
C GLY A 20 -2.48 -24.91 16.62
N LYS A 21 -3.65 -24.28 16.69
CA LYS A 21 -4.05 -23.17 15.83
C LYS A 21 -3.86 -21.84 16.57
N GLY A 22 -3.10 -20.94 15.97
CA GLY A 22 -3.00 -19.54 16.41
C GLY A 22 -4.01 -18.67 15.69
N GLY A 23 -4.47 -17.58 16.35
CA GLY A 23 -5.39 -16.65 15.76
C GLY A 23 -5.52 -15.34 16.57
N ASP A 24 -6.36 -14.45 16.13
CA ASP A 24 -6.75 -13.26 16.87
C ASP A 24 -8.02 -13.49 17.71
N ILE A 25 -8.50 -12.44 18.37
CA ILE A 25 -9.70 -12.50 19.21
C ILE A 25 -10.96 -12.94 18.43
N PHE A 26 -11.04 -12.59 17.15
CA PHE A 26 -12.17 -12.98 16.30
C PHE A 26 -12.10 -14.49 15.96
N THR A 27 -10.91 -15.00 15.68
CA THR A 27 -10.68 -16.45 15.49
C THR A 27 -11.13 -17.24 16.72
N LEU A 28 -10.75 -16.78 17.93
CA LEU A 28 -11.16 -17.40 19.18
C LEU A 28 -12.69 -17.33 19.38
N ALA A 29 -13.28 -16.14 19.12
CA ALA A 29 -14.73 -15.95 19.22
C ALA A 29 -15.49 -16.85 18.23
N GLY A 30 -14.97 -17.01 17.00
CA GLY A 30 -15.55 -17.89 15.99
C GLY A 30 -15.52 -19.37 16.40
N GLU A 31 -14.43 -19.82 17.01
CA GLU A 31 -14.34 -21.19 17.54
C GLU A 31 -15.31 -21.41 18.71
N LEU A 32 -15.40 -20.46 19.64
CA LEU A 32 -16.28 -20.56 20.79
C LEU A 32 -17.78 -20.45 20.43
N ALA A 33 -18.12 -19.55 19.49
CA ALA A 33 -19.46 -19.37 18.95
C ALA A 33 -19.83 -20.42 17.88
N GLN A 34 -18.87 -21.26 17.48
CA GLN A 34 -19.02 -22.23 16.37
C GLN A 34 -19.52 -21.57 15.07
N SER A 35 -19.08 -20.36 14.81
CA SER A 35 -19.49 -19.56 13.64
C SER A 35 -18.31 -18.96 12.90
N GLY A 36 -18.32 -19.07 11.55
CA GLY A 36 -17.41 -18.36 10.68
C GLY A 36 -17.86 -16.93 10.32
N ASP A 37 -19.08 -16.54 10.72
CA ASP A 37 -19.63 -15.22 10.42
C ASP A 37 -19.00 -14.15 11.32
N PHE A 38 -18.44 -13.11 10.69
CA PHE A 38 -17.76 -12.04 11.41
C PHE A 38 -18.69 -11.26 12.37
N MET A 39 -19.95 -11.04 11.98
CA MET A 39 -20.89 -10.31 12.82
C MET A 39 -21.33 -11.12 14.05
N GLU A 40 -21.41 -12.43 13.94
CA GLU A 40 -21.65 -13.31 15.09
C GLU A 40 -20.48 -13.33 16.05
N GLN A 41 -19.24 -13.34 15.51
CA GLN A 41 -18.03 -13.22 16.32
C GLN A 41 -17.98 -11.88 17.08
N VAL A 42 -18.35 -10.78 16.40
CA VAL A 42 -18.45 -9.45 17.02
C VAL A 42 -19.50 -9.43 18.14
N LYS A 43 -20.68 -10.01 17.90
CA LYS A 43 -21.74 -10.11 18.92
C LYS A 43 -21.26 -10.92 20.12
N PHE A 44 -20.64 -12.08 19.90
CA PHE A 44 -20.10 -12.93 20.94
C PHE A 44 -19.09 -12.17 21.83
N ILE A 45 -18.18 -11.41 21.21
CA ILE A 45 -17.19 -10.59 21.95
C ILE A 45 -17.89 -9.46 22.74
N ALA A 46 -18.89 -8.81 22.14
CA ALA A 46 -19.63 -7.73 22.78
C ALA A 46 -20.41 -8.25 24.00
N ASP A 47 -21.08 -9.38 23.88
CA ASP A 47 -21.82 -10.02 24.96
C ASP A 47 -20.88 -10.44 26.11
N ALA A 48 -19.73 -11.03 25.77
CA ALA A 48 -18.70 -11.37 26.77
C ALA A 48 -18.12 -10.15 27.48
N ALA A 49 -18.12 -8.99 26.83
CA ALA A 49 -17.69 -7.71 27.43
C ALA A 49 -18.83 -6.90 28.10
N ASN A 50 -20.04 -7.45 28.19
CA ASN A 50 -21.24 -6.76 28.61
C ASN A 50 -21.52 -5.44 27.87
N MET A 51 -21.21 -5.44 26.56
CA MET A 51 -21.41 -4.32 25.64
C MET A 51 -22.57 -4.62 24.71
N THR A 52 -23.51 -3.70 24.54
CA THR A 52 -24.53 -3.84 23.49
C THR A 52 -23.98 -3.42 22.14
N VAL A 53 -24.20 -4.25 21.11
CA VAL A 53 -23.73 -4.01 19.73
C VAL A 53 -24.29 -2.69 19.17
N ASP A 54 -25.47 -2.24 19.63
CA ASP A 54 -26.06 -0.96 19.25
C ASP A 54 -25.24 0.28 19.66
N ARG A 55 -24.33 0.16 20.62
CA ARG A 55 -23.37 1.21 20.96
C ARG A 55 -22.16 1.25 20.01
N LEU A 56 -21.93 0.17 19.29
CA LEU A 56 -21.00 0.14 18.18
C LEU A 56 -21.71 0.71 16.94
N LYS A 57 -22.06 1.99 16.96
CA LYS A 57 -22.29 2.72 15.70
C LYS A 57 -20.98 2.67 14.95
N MET A 58 -20.76 1.58 14.23
CA MET A 58 -19.75 1.55 13.20
C MET A 58 -20.08 2.74 12.31
N PRO A 59 -19.21 3.77 12.24
CA PRO A 59 -19.41 4.76 11.21
C PRO A 59 -19.50 3.97 9.91
N THR A 60 -20.63 4.07 9.24
CA THR A 60 -20.75 3.55 7.88
C THR A 60 -19.78 4.42 7.07
N TYR A 61 -18.50 4.04 7.10
CA TYR A 61 -17.54 4.60 6.21
C TYR A 61 -17.93 4.05 4.83
N GLN A 62 -18.81 4.76 4.18
CA GLN A 62 -18.90 4.69 2.73
C GLN A 62 -17.73 5.54 2.25
N PRO A 63 -16.64 4.93 1.79
CA PRO A 63 -15.68 5.68 1.03
C PRO A 63 -16.44 6.13 -0.21
N GLU A 64 -16.81 7.39 -0.28
CA GLU A 64 -17.03 7.97 -1.60
C GLU A 64 -15.71 7.72 -2.34
N PRO A 65 -15.73 6.99 -3.46
CA PRO A 65 -14.56 6.84 -4.30
C PRO A 65 -14.32 8.18 -4.95
N THR A 66 -13.81 9.13 -4.20
CA THR A 66 -13.17 10.30 -4.76
C THR A 66 -11.83 9.83 -5.31
N GLU A 67 -11.89 9.17 -6.49
CA GLU A 67 -10.69 9.06 -7.29
C GLU A 67 -10.16 10.48 -7.45
N PRO A 68 -8.91 10.74 -7.04
CA PRO A 68 -8.35 12.06 -7.21
C PRO A 68 -8.36 12.35 -8.71
N VAL A 69 -9.16 13.32 -9.11
CA VAL A 69 -9.17 13.80 -10.49
C VAL A 69 -7.82 14.47 -10.71
N PHE A 70 -6.93 13.77 -11.41
CA PHE A 70 -5.63 14.31 -11.78
C PHE A 70 -5.83 15.28 -12.95
N GLU A 71 -5.58 16.56 -12.69
CA GLU A 71 -5.60 17.58 -13.69
C GLU A 71 -4.22 17.64 -14.37
N ARG A 72 -4.20 17.68 -15.72
CA ARG A 72 -2.98 17.88 -16.51
C ARG A 72 -1.84 16.93 -16.14
N LEU A 73 -2.14 15.65 -16.08
CA LEU A 73 -1.14 14.63 -15.86
C LEU A 73 -0.17 14.58 -17.06
N GLU A 74 1.10 14.76 -16.79
CA GLU A 74 2.17 14.69 -17.76
C GLU A 74 3.31 13.84 -17.22
N ALA A 75 3.72 12.83 -17.99
CA ALA A 75 4.89 12.01 -17.69
C ALA A 75 6.07 12.47 -18.54
N VAL A 76 7.14 12.90 -17.89
CA VAL A 76 8.37 13.37 -18.54
C VAL A 76 9.57 12.57 -18.04
N PRO A 77 10.69 12.52 -18.79
CA PRO A 77 11.90 11.85 -18.33
C PRO A 77 12.33 12.32 -16.94
N LEU A 78 12.78 11.37 -16.11
CA LEU A 78 13.29 11.67 -14.78
C LEU A 78 14.66 12.34 -14.91
N LEU A 79 14.69 13.66 -14.91
CA LEU A 79 15.92 14.45 -14.87
C LEU A 79 16.36 14.70 -13.42
N ARG A 80 17.64 15.13 -13.24
CA ARG A 80 18.16 15.51 -11.92
C ARG A 80 17.32 16.61 -11.29
N SER A 81 16.86 16.38 -10.09
CA SER A 81 15.87 17.21 -9.39
C SER A 81 15.76 16.79 -7.92
N PRO A 82 15.04 17.51 -7.06
CA PRO A 82 14.77 17.06 -5.68
C PRO A 82 14.15 15.66 -5.56
N LEU A 83 13.54 15.13 -6.64
CA LEU A 83 13.06 13.75 -6.66
C LEU A 83 14.21 12.74 -6.74
N THR A 84 15.23 13.04 -7.55
CA THR A 84 16.42 12.19 -7.66
C THR A 84 17.27 12.26 -6.39
N ASP A 85 17.30 13.42 -5.71
CA ASP A 85 17.96 13.56 -4.42
C ASP A 85 17.26 12.70 -3.36
N TYR A 86 15.92 12.70 -3.37
CA TYR A 86 15.14 11.82 -2.50
C TYR A 86 15.43 10.33 -2.78
N LEU A 87 15.58 9.93 -4.04
CA LEU A 87 15.92 8.55 -4.38
C LEU A 87 17.37 8.21 -3.95
N ALA A 88 18.30 9.13 -4.12
CA ALA A 88 19.69 8.97 -3.68
C ALA A 88 19.78 8.80 -2.16
N GLU A 89 19.02 9.56 -1.37
CA GLU A 89 18.91 9.38 0.08
C GLU A 89 18.37 7.99 0.48
N ARG A 90 17.61 7.36 -0.42
CA ARG A 90 17.12 5.99 -0.27
C ARG A 90 18.09 4.94 -0.80
N GLY A 91 19.29 5.34 -1.21
CA GLY A 91 20.32 4.45 -1.75
C GLY A 91 20.08 4.04 -3.20
N ILE A 92 19.16 4.70 -3.93
CA ILE A 92 18.84 4.39 -5.33
C ILE A 92 19.58 5.36 -6.24
N PRO A 93 20.58 4.90 -7.02
CA PRO A 93 21.33 5.75 -7.92
C PRO A 93 20.47 6.28 -9.07
N TYR A 94 20.80 7.48 -9.54
CA TYR A 94 20.13 8.09 -10.70
C TYR A 94 20.12 7.17 -11.93
N ALA A 95 21.21 6.47 -12.21
CA ALA A 95 21.33 5.56 -13.36
C ALA A 95 20.29 4.43 -13.31
N VAL A 96 19.95 3.91 -12.13
CA VAL A 96 18.90 2.90 -11.95
C VAL A 96 17.51 3.55 -12.06
N ALA A 97 17.30 4.63 -11.31
CA ALA A 97 16.00 5.29 -11.28
C ALA A 97 15.55 5.80 -12.66
N SER A 98 16.46 6.40 -13.44
CA SER A 98 16.13 6.97 -14.76
C SER A 98 15.77 5.94 -15.82
N ARG A 99 16.14 4.66 -15.64
CA ARG A 99 15.76 3.57 -16.55
C ARG A 99 14.32 3.11 -16.36
N HIS A 100 13.80 3.21 -15.14
CA HIS A 100 12.55 2.58 -14.74
C HIS A 100 11.47 3.59 -14.32
N CYS A 101 11.86 4.83 -14.01
CA CYS A 101 10.97 5.85 -13.51
C CYS A 101 10.89 7.06 -14.44
N CYS A 102 9.77 7.74 -14.35
CA CYS A 102 9.56 9.05 -14.94
C CYS A 102 9.30 10.10 -13.85
N ARG A 103 9.31 11.36 -14.21
CA ARG A 103 8.73 12.43 -13.40
C ARG A 103 7.29 12.64 -13.86
N LEU A 104 6.35 12.56 -12.91
CA LEU A 104 4.97 12.94 -13.13
C LEU A 104 4.75 14.37 -12.66
N ASN A 105 4.22 15.21 -13.53
CA ASN A 105 3.67 16.52 -13.19
C ASN A 105 2.15 16.40 -13.23
N TYR A 106 1.46 16.83 -12.19
CA TYR A 106 0.00 16.74 -12.12
C TYR A 106 -0.60 17.85 -11.25
N GLY A 107 -1.87 18.16 -11.49
CA GLY A 107 -2.67 19.04 -10.68
C GLY A 107 -3.67 18.26 -9.83
N VAL A 108 -3.95 18.74 -8.63
CA VAL A 108 -5.06 18.29 -7.79
C VAL A 108 -5.67 19.51 -7.13
N ARG A 109 -6.96 19.75 -7.37
CA ARG A 109 -7.69 20.91 -6.80
C ARG A 109 -6.96 22.22 -7.06
N GLY A 110 -6.50 22.45 -8.31
CA GLY A 110 -5.81 23.66 -8.74
C GLY A 110 -4.37 23.82 -8.23
N LYS A 111 -3.84 22.87 -7.46
CA LYS A 111 -2.45 22.88 -6.99
C LYS A 111 -1.60 21.97 -7.86
N ARG A 112 -0.36 22.40 -8.16
CA ARG A 112 0.60 21.60 -8.94
C ARG A 112 1.46 20.75 -8.04
N TYR A 113 1.66 19.51 -8.45
CA TYR A 113 2.49 18.53 -7.77
C TYR A 113 3.43 17.84 -8.75
N PHE A 114 4.48 17.27 -8.22
CA PHE A 114 5.36 16.38 -8.97
C PHE A 114 5.80 15.20 -8.09
N ALA A 115 5.97 14.06 -8.71
CA ALA A 115 6.37 12.83 -8.04
C ALA A 115 7.22 11.95 -8.97
N VAL A 116 7.92 10.99 -8.39
CA VAL A 116 8.47 9.87 -9.13
C VAL A 116 7.30 8.98 -9.54
N GLY A 117 7.20 8.68 -10.82
CA GLY A 117 6.21 7.75 -11.38
C GLY A 117 6.87 6.47 -11.83
N PHE A 118 6.28 5.35 -11.49
CA PHE A 118 6.68 4.02 -11.93
C PHE A 118 5.52 3.44 -12.74
N PRO A 119 5.68 3.21 -14.06
CA PRO A 119 4.58 2.82 -14.93
C PRO A 119 4.13 1.39 -14.65
N ASN A 120 2.84 1.15 -14.84
CA ASN A 120 2.25 -0.19 -14.83
C ASN A 120 1.80 -0.62 -16.23
N VAL A 121 1.37 -1.87 -16.36
CA VAL A 121 1.01 -2.46 -17.67
C VAL A 121 -0.28 -1.89 -18.27
N SER A 122 -1.12 -1.26 -17.47
CA SER A 122 -2.38 -0.63 -17.90
C SER A 122 -2.27 0.87 -18.18
N GLY A 123 -1.06 1.44 -18.16
CA GLY A 123 -0.82 2.86 -18.43
C GLY A 123 -1.02 3.79 -17.24
N GLY A 124 -1.28 3.26 -16.05
CA GLY A 124 -1.25 3.99 -14.80
C GLY A 124 0.16 4.05 -14.19
N TYR A 125 0.28 4.68 -13.03
CA TYR A 125 1.56 4.85 -12.36
C TYR A 125 1.45 4.65 -10.86
N GLU A 126 2.38 3.92 -10.26
CA GLU A 126 2.67 4.10 -8.85
C GLU A 126 3.49 5.39 -8.65
N THR A 127 3.15 6.15 -7.60
CA THR A 127 3.78 7.45 -7.39
C THR A 127 4.43 7.56 -6.02
N ARG A 128 5.58 8.22 -5.98
CA ARG A 128 6.32 8.44 -4.74
C ARG A 128 6.98 9.82 -4.73
N SER A 129 6.91 10.46 -3.60
CA SER A 129 7.75 11.60 -3.24
C SER A 129 8.15 11.50 -1.76
N ARG A 130 8.95 12.42 -1.25
CA ARG A 130 9.36 12.43 0.15
C ARG A 130 8.19 12.36 1.15
N ARG A 131 7.04 12.94 0.80
CA ARG A 131 5.87 13.09 1.69
C ARG A 131 4.61 12.37 1.20
N PHE A 132 4.66 11.75 0.04
CA PHE A 132 3.47 11.19 -0.59
C PHE A 132 3.75 9.84 -1.24
N LYS A 133 2.82 8.90 -1.03
CA LYS A 133 2.71 7.64 -1.75
C LYS A 133 1.29 7.55 -2.31
N GLY A 134 1.17 7.24 -3.58
CA GLY A 134 -0.13 7.15 -4.24
C GLY A 134 -0.07 6.36 -5.53
N CYS A 135 -1.17 6.39 -6.25
CA CYS A 135 -1.32 5.76 -7.55
C CYS A 135 -2.07 6.72 -8.47
N VAL A 136 -1.65 6.78 -9.72
CA VAL A 136 -2.43 7.37 -10.81
C VAL A 136 -3.14 6.22 -11.50
N PRO A 137 -4.47 6.23 -11.59
CA PRO A 137 -5.23 5.17 -12.24
C PRO A 137 -4.86 4.99 -13.73
N PRO A 138 -5.12 3.78 -14.28
CA PRO A 138 -5.61 2.57 -13.62
C PRO A 138 -4.54 1.92 -12.74
N LYS A 139 -4.97 1.30 -11.62
CA LYS A 139 -4.06 0.56 -10.74
C LYS A 139 -3.87 -0.85 -11.28
N ASP A 140 -2.61 -1.21 -11.51
CA ASP A 140 -2.25 -2.53 -12.03
C ASP A 140 -0.81 -2.88 -11.61
N VAL A 141 -0.38 -4.08 -11.97
CA VAL A 141 0.99 -4.54 -11.78
C VAL A 141 1.95 -3.84 -12.75
N SER A 142 3.20 -3.69 -12.35
CA SER A 142 4.29 -3.28 -13.24
C SER A 142 5.07 -4.51 -13.67
N LEU A 143 5.43 -4.61 -14.94
CA LEU A 143 6.20 -5.70 -15.49
C LEU A 143 7.47 -5.16 -16.13
N ILE A 144 8.61 -5.56 -15.60
CA ILE A 144 9.93 -5.29 -16.18
C ILE A 144 10.44 -6.59 -16.77
N LYS A 145 10.60 -6.63 -18.09
CA LYS A 145 11.18 -7.77 -18.77
C LYS A 145 12.69 -7.69 -18.71
N ALA A 146 13.34 -8.81 -18.40
CA ALA A 146 14.77 -8.94 -18.58
C ALA A 146 15.13 -8.85 -20.07
N GLU A 147 16.31 -8.37 -20.39
CA GLU A 147 16.81 -8.33 -21.77
C GLU A 147 17.05 -9.75 -22.31
N ASP A 148 17.34 -10.69 -21.43
CA ASP A 148 17.48 -12.11 -21.76
C ASP A 148 16.11 -12.80 -21.71
N THR A 149 15.64 -13.23 -22.86
CA THR A 149 14.32 -13.89 -23.03
C THR A 149 14.28 -15.33 -22.54
N ALA A 150 15.40 -15.90 -22.10
CA ALA A 150 15.52 -17.27 -21.61
C ALA A 150 15.38 -17.40 -20.08
N ALA A 151 14.97 -16.34 -19.39
CA ALA A 151 14.87 -16.37 -17.93
C ALA A 151 13.62 -17.16 -17.48
N ASP A 152 13.84 -18.31 -16.85
CA ASP A 152 12.80 -19.13 -16.21
C ASP A 152 12.45 -18.63 -14.79
N VAL A 153 13.01 -17.50 -14.37
CA VAL A 153 12.86 -16.95 -13.02
C VAL A 153 12.14 -15.61 -13.07
N CYS A 154 11.17 -15.43 -12.19
CA CYS A 154 10.47 -14.18 -11.97
C CYS A 154 10.67 -13.73 -10.52
N SER A 155 11.16 -12.51 -10.33
CA SER A 155 11.23 -11.88 -9.01
C SER A 155 10.00 -10.99 -8.80
N VAL A 156 9.33 -11.13 -7.65
CA VAL A 156 8.13 -10.37 -7.31
C VAL A 156 8.44 -9.45 -6.14
N PHE A 157 8.06 -8.17 -6.25
CA PHE A 157 8.25 -7.15 -5.24
C PHE A 157 6.90 -6.55 -4.82
N GLU A 158 6.74 -6.22 -3.54
CA GLU A 158 5.53 -5.58 -3.02
C GLU A 158 5.39 -4.13 -3.51
N GLY A 159 6.51 -3.47 -3.80
CA GLY A 159 6.51 -2.09 -4.29
C GLY A 159 7.71 -1.77 -5.15
N PHE A 160 7.57 -0.74 -5.99
CA PHE A 160 8.64 -0.38 -6.93
C PHE A 160 9.93 0.13 -6.27
N MET A 161 9.85 0.63 -5.03
CA MET A 161 11.04 1.04 -4.28
C MET A 161 11.92 -0.17 -3.92
N ASP A 162 11.30 -1.31 -3.61
CA ASP A 162 12.00 -2.55 -3.30
C ASP A 162 12.64 -3.13 -4.56
N PHE A 163 11.92 -3.08 -5.68
CA PHE A 163 12.47 -3.41 -6.99
C PHE A 163 13.70 -2.53 -7.33
N LEU A 164 13.62 -1.21 -7.17
CA LEU A 164 14.74 -0.30 -7.45
C LEU A 164 15.94 -0.57 -6.53
N SER A 165 15.70 -0.95 -5.28
CA SER A 165 16.76 -1.34 -4.35
C SER A 165 17.42 -2.63 -4.79
N ALA A 166 16.66 -3.64 -5.19
CA ALA A 166 17.19 -4.90 -5.73
C ALA A 166 17.99 -4.65 -7.02
N ALA A 167 17.45 -3.87 -7.95
CA ALA A 167 18.15 -3.49 -9.19
C ALA A 167 19.45 -2.70 -8.93
N THR A 168 19.51 -1.94 -7.83
CA THR A 168 20.75 -1.24 -7.40
C THR A 168 21.81 -2.23 -6.92
N LEU A 169 21.39 -3.35 -6.33
CA LEU A 169 22.28 -4.41 -5.85
C LEU A 169 22.68 -5.41 -6.95
N GLY A 170 22.10 -5.27 -8.16
CA GLY A 170 22.34 -6.17 -9.29
C GLY A 170 21.61 -7.51 -9.16
N LEU A 171 20.51 -7.52 -8.41
CA LEU A 171 19.66 -8.70 -8.20
C LEU A 171 18.50 -8.73 -9.23
#